data_8b41173b7177a8a030629a7ab9ae2c62
#
_entry.id   8b41173b7177a8a030629a7ab9ae2c62
#
_cell.length_a   1.000
_cell.length_b   1.000
_cell.length_c   1.000
_cell.angle_alpha   90.00
_cell.angle_beta   90.00
_cell.angle_gamma   90.00
#
_symmetry.space_group_name_H-M   'P 1'
#
loop_
_entity.id
_entity.type
_entity.pdbx_description
1 polymer ?
#
loop_
_entity_poly.entity_id
_entity_poly.type
_entity_poly.pdbx_seq_one_letter_code
_entity_poly.pdbx_strand_id
1 'polypeptide(L)'
;MVRAACHCGAVRITLEPAPSWVCDCNCSICRRYGTLWAYTWDFVAKRNLSANLIQGSDALEAYIWGDRELGFWRCRTCGCVTHHTVLSEPAKVRGVNARMFVDFDTASVTIQRSDNAHTGWFWTRPDAAIWKGPQPPMVPAAPDNWR
;
A
#
# COMPACT_ATOMS: atom_id res chain seq x y z
N MET A 1 -2.21 11.04 15.07
CA MET A 1 -2.72 11.26 13.68
C MET A 1 -1.54 11.47 12.75
N VAL A 2 -1.52 10.79 11.62
CA VAL A 2 -0.53 10.97 10.56
C VAL A 2 -1.21 11.61 9.35
N ARG A 3 -0.49 12.51 8.67
CA ARG A 3 -0.94 13.15 7.44
C ARG A 3 -0.16 12.59 6.26
N ALA A 4 -0.87 12.26 5.19
CA ALA A 4 -0.30 11.83 3.93
C ALA A 4 -0.73 12.80 2.82
N ALA A 5 0.19 13.13 1.92
CA ALA A 5 -0.08 13.95 0.75
C ALA A 5 0.67 13.40 -0.46
N CYS A 6 0.05 13.42 -1.64
CA CYS A 6 0.77 13.16 -2.88
C CYS A 6 1.76 14.30 -3.18
N HIS A 7 2.73 14.08 -4.05
CA HIS A 7 3.80 15.05 -4.31
C HIS A 7 3.29 16.46 -4.67
N CYS A 8 2.24 16.56 -5.47
CA CYS A 8 1.67 17.87 -5.86
C CYS A 8 0.68 18.44 -4.82
N GLY A 9 0.37 17.70 -3.75
CA GLY A 9 -0.55 18.14 -2.69
C GLY A 9 -2.04 18.06 -3.02
N ALA A 10 -2.43 17.64 -4.23
CA ALA A 10 -3.83 17.56 -4.64
C ALA A 10 -4.62 16.52 -3.84
N VAL A 11 -4.00 15.39 -3.49
CA VAL A 11 -4.60 14.31 -2.71
C VAL A 11 -4.05 14.33 -1.30
N ARG A 12 -4.95 14.35 -0.31
CA ARG A 12 -4.60 14.36 1.12
C ARG A 12 -5.41 13.34 1.89
N ILE A 13 -4.74 12.59 2.75
CA ILE A 13 -5.32 11.53 3.57
C ILE A 13 -4.82 11.70 5.00
N THR A 14 -5.70 11.44 5.98
CA THR A 14 -5.31 11.30 7.38
C THR A 14 -5.46 9.85 7.82
N LEU A 15 -4.59 9.42 8.74
CA LEU A 15 -4.63 8.10 9.36
C LEU A 15 -4.50 8.23 10.88
N GLU A 16 -5.45 7.67 11.63
CA GLU A 16 -5.51 7.79 13.08
C GLU A 16 -6.00 6.49 13.74
N PRO A 17 -5.36 6.07 14.84
CA PRO A 17 -4.08 6.55 15.35
C PRO A 17 -2.92 6.31 14.39
N ALA A 18 -1.73 6.83 14.69
CA ALA A 18 -0.54 6.54 13.90
C ALA A 18 -0.27 5.03 13.84
N PRO A 19 0.12 4.47 12.69
CA PRO A 19 0.43 3.05 12.57
C PRO A 19 1.69 2.71 13.38
N SER A 20 1.73 1.53 13.99
CA SER A 20 2.93 1.02 14.66
C SER A 20 3.86 0.26 13.70
N TRP A 21 3.37 -0.07 12.51
CA TRP A 21 4.11 -0.80 11.48
C TRP A 21 3.60 -0.46 10.09
N VAL A 22 4.42 -0.73 9.08
CA VAL A 22 4.07 -0.65 7.66
C VAL A 22 4.52 -1.92 6.94
N CYS A 23 3.82 -2.27 5.89
CA CYS A 23 4.07 -3.47 5.10
C CYS A 23 4.89 -3.16 3.85
N ASP A 24 6.02 -3.84 3.70
CA ASP A 24 6.78 -3.95 2.46
C ASP A 24 6.37 -5.24 1.75
N CYS A 25 5.41 -5.14 0.85
CA CYS A 25 4.84 -6.27 0.12
C CYS A 25 5.63 -6.53 -1.17
N ASN A 26 6.05 -7.78 -1.40
CA ASN A 26 6.80 -8.18 -2.58
C ASN A 26 5.93 -8.65 -3.76
N CYS A 27 4.61 -8.57 -3.68
CA CYS A 27 3.75 -8.96 -4.80
C CYS A 27 4.03 -8.12 -6.06
N SER A 28 3.57 -8.61 -7.21
CA SER A 28 3.93 -8.06 -8.52
C SER A 28 3.62 -6.57 -8.68
N ILE A 29 2.56 -6.07 -8.05
CA ILE A 29 2.17 -4.65 -8.15
C ILE A 29 2.83 -3.79 -7.08
N CYS A 30 2.83 -4.21 -5.80
CA CYS A 30 3.36 -3.39 -4.71
C CYS A 30 4.85 -3.10 -4.88
N ARG A 31 5.64 -4.09 -5.31
CA ARG A 31 7.08 -3.89 -5.56
C ARG A 31 7.36 -2.93 -6.72
N ARG A 32 6.49 -2.89 -7.76
CA ARG A 32 6.62 -1.96 -8.89
C ARG A 32 6.24 -0.54 -8.52
N TYR A 33 5.23 -0.41 -7.66
CA TYR A 33 4.85 0.90 -7.11
C TYR A 33 5.84 1.40 -6.05
N GLY A 34 6.66 0.51 -5.49
CA GLY A 34 7.56 0.85 -4.38
C GLY A 34 6.83 1.30 -3.13
N THR A 35 5.62 0.78 -2.91
CA THR A 35 4.76 1.22 -1.81
C THR A 35 5.15 0.57 -0.49
N LEU A 36 4.94 1.31 0.60
CA LEU A 36 4.87 0.80 1.96
C LEU A 36 3.45 1.00 2.46
N TRP A 37 2.74 -0.08 2.82
CA TRP A 37 1.34 0.01 3.20
C TRP A 37 1.15 0.15 4.70
N ALA A 38 0.54 1.25 5.12
CA ALA A 38 -0.08 1.37 6.43
C ALA A 38 -1.55 0.94 6.31
N TYR A 39 -1.88 -0.23 6.84
CA TYR A 39 -3.23 -0.77 6.79
C TYR A 39 -4.14 -0.17 7.86
N THR A 40 -5.44 -0.18 7.61
CA THR A 40 -6.46 0.26 8.59
C THR A 40 -6.70 -0.76 9.70
N TRP A 41 -6.04 -1.91 9.65
CA TRP A 41 -5.89 -2.83 10.77
C TRP A 41 -4.42 -2.93 11.16
N ASP A 42 -4.09 -2.52 12.37
CA ASP A 42 -2.74 -2.61 12.93
C ASP A 42 -2.59 -3.97 13.64
N PHE A 43 -1.93 -4.91 12.97
CA PHE A 43 -1.73 -6.28 13.49
C PHE A 43 -0.79 -6.33 14.70
N VAL A 44 0.13 -5.39 14.81
CA VAL A 44 1.08 -5.32 15.93
C VAL A 44 0.38 -4.76 17.16
N ALA A 45 -0.28 -3.63 17.02
CA ALA A 45 -1.02 -3.00 18.12
C ALA A 45 -2.43 -3.59 18.33
N LYS A 46 -2.89 -4.51 17.48
CA LYS A 46 -4.22 -5.17 17.51
C LYS A 46 -5.37 -4.18 17.61
N ARG A 47 -5.34 -3.16 16.76
CA ARG A 47 -6.36 -2.08 16.76
C ARG A 47 -6.72 -1.65 15.34
N ASN A 48 -7.92 -1.08 15.20
CA ASN A 48 -8.34 -0.41 13.97
C ASN A 48 -7.73 1.00 13.89
N LEU A 49 -7.41 1.40 12.66
CA LEU A 49 -7.05 2.76 12.29
C LEU A 49 -8.12 3.31 11.37
N SER A 50 -8.45 4.59 11.53
CA SER A 50 -9.33 5.31 10.63
C SER A 50 -8.51 6.04 9.58
N ALA A 51 -8.73 5.72 8.31
CA ALA A 51 -8.10 6.41 7.18
C ALA A 51 -9.16 7.21 6.42
N ASN A 52 -8.97 8.51 6.31
CA ASN A 52 -9.93 9.41 5.69
C ASN A 52 -9.28 10.18 4.54
N LEU A 53 -9.90 10.09 3.35
CA LEU A 53 -9.56 10.96 2.22
C LEU A 53 -10.15 12.35 2.50
N ILE A 54 -9.27 13.31 2.78
CA ILE A 54 -9.66 14.67 3.17
C ILE A 54 -9.87 15.57 1.96
N GLN A 55 -9.09 15.33 0.89
CA GLN A 55 -9.10 16.15 -0.31
C GLN A 55 -8.69 15.35 -1.53
N GLY A 56 -9.22 15.68 -2.70
CA GLY A 56 -8.73 15.22 -4.00
C GLY A 56 -9.37 13.94 -4.52
N SER A 57 -10.62 13.65 -4.14
CA SER A 57 -11.37 12.52 -4.70
C SER A 57 -11.51 12.61 -6.23
N ASP A 58 -11.65 13.80 -6.77
CA ASP A 58 -11.73 14.12 -8.20
C ASP A 58 -10.39 14.05 -8.92
N ALA A 59 -9.29 14.14 -8.17
CA ALA A 59 -7.92 14.04 -8.70
C ALA A 59 -7.39 12.60 -8.73
N LEU A 60 -8.22 11.62 -8.40
CA LEU A 60 -7.83 10.21 -8.31
C LEU A 60 -8.28 9.41 -9.53
N GLU A 61 -7.49 8.40 -9.87
CA GLU A 61 -7.88 7.30 -10.75
C GLU A 61 -7.41 5.97 -10.16
N ALA A 62 -8.17 4.91 -10.42
CA ALA A 62 -7.88 3.57 -9.94
C ALA A 62 -7.25 2.70 -11.02
N TYR A 63 -6.24 1.93 -10.64
CA TYR A 63 -5.79 0.77 -11.39
C TYR A 63 -6.40 -0.49 -10.75
N ILE A 64 -7.09 -1.28 -11.56
CA ILE A 64 -7.78 -2.50 -11.15
C ILE A 64 -7.26 -3.65 -12.02
N TRP A 65 -6.86 -4.75 -11.39
CA TRP A 65 -6.30 -5.91 -12.09
C TRP A 65 -6.60 -7.22 -11.37
N GLY A 66 -6.20 -8.36 -11.96
CA GLY A 66 -6.32 -9.68 -11.37
C GLY A 66 -7.78 -10.07 -11.13
N ASP A 67 -8.09 -10.45 -9.91
CA ASP A 67 -9.43 -10.82 -9.44
C ASP A 67 -10.42 -9.64 -9.40
N ARG A 68 -9.93 -8.43 -9.62
CA ARG A 68 -10.72 -7.18 -9.62
C ARG A 68 -11.38 -6.86 -8.28
N GLU A 69 -10.78 -7.30 -7.18
CA GLU A 69 -11.29 -7.00 -5.84
C GLU A 69 -10.73 -5.69 -5.28
N LEU A 70 -9.52 -5.29 -5.71
CA LEU A 70 -8.83 -4.11 -5.20
C LEU A 70 -8.71 -3.02 -6.26
N GLY A 71 -8.92 -1.77 -5.83
CA GLY A 71 -8.55 -0.57 -6.57
C GLY A 71 -7.32 0.08 -5.95
N PHE A 72 -6.26 0.26 -6.76
CA PHE A 72 -5.05 1.00 -6.38
C PHE A 72 -5.17 2.42 -6.93
N TRP A 73 -5.31 3.38 -6.03
CA TRP A 73 -5.59 4.77 -6.39
C TRP A 73 -4.32 5.58 -6.53
N ARG A 74 -4.23 6.38 -7.59
CA ARG A 74 -3.12 7.29 -7.85
C ARG A 74 -3.62 8.69 -8.16
N CYS A 75 -2.81 9.68 -7.84
CA CYS A 75 -3.05 11.06 -8.25
C CYS A 75 -2.85 11.19 -9.77
N ARG A 76 -3.84 11.74 -10.48
CA ARG A 76 -3.76 11.97 -11.93
C ARG A 76 -2.69 12.98 -12.32
N THR A 77 -2.40 13.95 -11.44
CA THR A 77 -1.45 15.03 -11.71
C THR A 77 0.00 14.59 -11.56
N CYS A 78 0.36 13.93 -10.44
CA CYS A 78 1.75 13.60 -10.13
C CYS A 78 2.06 12.10 -10.17
N GLY A 79 1.06 11.24 -10.42
CA GLY A 79 1.22 9.79 -10.53
C GLY A 79 1.47 9.05 -9.20
N CYS A 80 1.58 9.74 -8.07
CA CYS A 80 1.79 9.09 -6.78
C CYS A 80 0.66 8.12 -6.46
N VAL A 81 1.01 6.87 -6.18
CA VAL A 81 0.06 5.88 -5.63
C VAL A 81 -0.23 6.23 -4.18
N THR A 82 -1.49 6.46 -3.88
CA THR A 82 -1.92 7.07 -2.61
C THR A 82 -2.46 6.06 -1.62
N HIS A 83 -3.41 5.24 -2.04
CA HIS A 83 -4.09 4.28 -1.19
C HIS A 83 -4.71 3.16 -2.02
N HIS A 84 -5.22 2.15 -1.35
CA HIS A 84 -6.06 1.14 -1.97
C HIS A 84 -7.36 0.95 -1.20
N THR A 85 -8.39 0.49 -1.92
CA THR A 85 -9.71 0.17 -1.39
C THR A 85 -10.12 -1.21 -1.90
N VAL A 86 -11.09 -1.83 -1.21
CA VAL A 86 -11.84 -2.96 -1.79
C VAL A 86 -12.96 -2.39 -2.64
N LEU A 87 -13.15 -2.91 -3.85
CA LEU A 87 -14.10 -2.34 -4.82
C LEU A 87 -15.57 -2.49 -4.38
N SER A 88 -15.89 -3.45 -3.53
CA SER A 88 -17.21 -3.56 -2.90
C SER A 88 -17.50 -2.46 -1.86
N GLU A 89 -16.45 -1.80 -1.35
CA GLU A 89 -16.53 -0.68 -0.40
C GLU A 89 -15.56 0.45 -0.82
N PRO A 90 -15.76 1.07 -2.00
CA PRO A 90 -14.77 1.96 -2.60
C PRO A 90 -14.51 3.24 -1.79
N ALA A 91 -15.44 3.65 -0.95
CA ALA A 91 -15.27 4.79 -0.05
C ALA A 91 -14.38 4.49 1.16
N LYS A 92 -14.11 3.21 1.43
CA LYS A 92 -13.36 2.78 2.62
C LYS A 92 -11.90 2.50 2.27
N VAL A 93 -11.03 3.40 2.66
CA VAL A 93 -9.57 3.19 2.54
C VAL A 93 -9.16 1.98 3.38
N ARG A 94 -8.40 1.06 2.77
CA ARG A 94 -7.90 -0.15 3.44
C ARG A 94 -6.40 -0.09 3.73
N GLY A 95 -5.66 0.64 2.92
CA GLY A 95 -4.26 0.89 3.15
C GLY A 95 -3.82 2.21 2.53
N VAL A 96 -3.02 2.96 3.25
CA VAL A 96 -2.42 4.22 2.82
C VAL A 96 -0.93 3.98 2.51
N ASN A 97 -0.44 4.54 1.40
CA ASN A 97 0.97 4.45 1.08
C ASN A 97 1.78 5.34 2.04
N ALA A 98 2.48 4.72 2.97
CA ALA A 98 3.24 5.41 4.01
C ALA A 98 4.41 6.26 3.46
N ARG A 99 4.87 6.01 2.22
CA ARG A 99 5.85 6.89 1.56
C ARG A 99 5.31 8.29 1.27
N MET A 100 4.02 8.48 1.39
CA MET A 100 3.37 9.79 1.27
C MET A 100 3.17 10.49 2.62
N PHE A 101 3.55 9.89 3.74
CA PHE A 101 3.45 10.54 5.03
C PHE A 101 4.35 11.78 5.07
N VAL A 102 3.77 12.93 5.46
CA VAL A 102 4.45 14.22 5.43
C VAL A 102 5.64 14.25 6.40
N ASP A 103 5.45 13.63 7.57
CA ASP A 103 6.43 13.59 8.66
C ASP A 103 6.85 12.11 8.91
N PHE A 104 7.09 11.34 7.83
CA PHE A 104 7.40 9.92 7.95
C PHE A 104 8.87 9.71 8.31
N ASP A 105 9.10 9.23 9.51
CA ASP A 105 10.38 8.70 9.92
C ASP A 105 10.35 7.17 9.92
N THR A 106 11.11 6.56 9.01
CA THR A 106 11.22 5.10 8.91
C THR A 106 11.81 4.45 10.16
N ALA A 107 12.55 5.20 10.98
CA ALA A 107 13.09 4.72 12.25
C ALA A 107 12.01 4.60 13.34
N SER A 108 10.90 5.30 13.20
CA SER A 108 9.82 5.34 14.19
C SER A 108 8.79 4.22 14.04
N VAL A 109 8.81 3.45 12.95
CA VAL A 109 7.86 2.37 12.68
C VAL A 109 8.56 1.08 12.30
N THR A 110 7.94 -0.05 12.63
CA THR A 110 8.41 -1.35 12.17
C THR A 110 8.06 -1.54 10.70
N ILE A 111 9.05 -1.84 9.84
CA ILE A 111 8.82 -2.27 8.48
C ILE A 111 8.74 -3.78 8.45
N GLN A 112 7.56 -4.32 8.18
CA GLN A 112 7.32 -5.75 8.07
C GLN A 112 7.25 -6.16 6.60
N ARG A 113 8.07 -7.12 6.20
CA ARG A 113 8.03 -7.69 4.86
C ARG A 113 6.96 -8.75 4.75
N SER A 114 6.21 -8.71 3.65
CA SER A 114 5.16 -9.68 3.33
C SER A 114 5.49 -10.40 2.04
N ASP A 115 5.45 -11.73 2.07
CA ASP A 115 5.72 -12.57 0.90
C ASP A 115 4.45 -12.95 0.14
N ASN A 116 3.74 -11.94 -0.34
CA ASN A 116 2.54 -12.14 -1.15
C ASN A 116 2.83 -12.56 -2.60
N ALA A 117 4.10 -12.59 -3.00
CA ALA A 117 4.50 -13.11 -4.31
C ALA A 117 4.40 -14.65 -4.39
N HIS A 118 4.53 -15.35 -3.26
CA HIS A 118 4.67 -16.82 -3.22
C HIS A 118 3.58 -17.52 -2.41
N THR A 119 3.17 -16.92 -1.31
CA THR A 119 2.37 -17.61 -0.28
C THR A 119 1.00 -16.98 -0.05
N GLY A 120 0.64 -15.96 -0.85
CA GLY A 120 -0.57 -15.19 -0.59
C GLY A 120 -0.42 -14.26 0.63
N TRP A 121 -1.41 -14.18 1.48
CA TRP A 121 -1.49 -13.24 2.60
C TRP A 121 -0.73 -13.71 3.84
N PHE A 122 0.50 -14.19 3.74
CA PHE A 122 1.29 -14.52 4.91
C PHE A 122 2.18 -13.34 5.33
N TRP A 123 2.01 -12.93 6.56
CA TRP A 123 2.85 -11.94 7.21
C TRP A 123 4.14 -12.62 7.68
N THR A 124 5.25 -12.26 7.05
CA THR A 124 6.55 -12.63 7.60
C THR A 124 6.81 -11.83 8.86
N ARG A 125 7.28 -12.48 9.91
CA ARG A 125 7.73 -11.76 11.11
C ARG A 125 8.87 -10.79 10.74
N PRO A 126 9.06 -9.68 11.47
CA PRO A 126 10.16 -8.73 11.20
C PRO A 126 11.55 -9.39 11.17
N ASP A 127 11.71 -10.48 11.94
CA ASP A 127 12.92 -11.30 12.03
C ASP A 127 12.96 -12.46 11.01
N ALA A 128 11.92 -12.65 10.24
CA ALA A 128 11.89 -13.71 9.23
C ALA A 128 12.93 -13.41 8.13
N ALA A 129 13.72 -14.42 7.80
CA ALA A 129 14.68 -14.32 6.70
C ALA A 129 13.97 -13.88 5.42
N ILE A 130 14.66 -13.05 4.64
CA ILE A 130 14.22 -12.69 3.29
C ILE A 130 13.89 -13.97 2.53
N TRP A 131 12.71 -14.01 1.89
CA TRP A 131 12.31 -15.12 1.06
C TRP A 131 13.41 -15.52 0.06
N LYS A 132 13.80 -16.78 0.08
CA LYS A 132 14.87 -17.36 -0.78
C LYS A 132 14.34 -18.35 -1.82
N GLY A 133 13.02 -18.52 -1.88
CA GLY A 133 12.41 -19.44 -2.85
C GLY A 133 12.32 -18.89 -4.27
N PRO A 134 11.92 -19.73 -5.23
CA PRO A 134 11.75 -19.30 -6.62
C PRO A 134 10.66 -18.25 -6.73
N GLN A 135 10.90 -17.23 -7.55
CA GLN A 135 9.88 -16.22 -7.86
C GLN A 135 8.79 -16.89 -8.70
N PRO A 136 7.50 -16.82 -8.31
CA PRO A 136 6.42 -17.28 -9.16
C PRO A 136 6.39 -16.45 -10.44
N PRO A 137 5.88 -17.00 -11.54
CA PRO A 137 5.66 -16.23 -12.75
C PRO A 137 4.76 -15.05 -12.43
N MET A 138 5.18 -13.87 -12.87
CA MET A 138 4.37 -12.66 -12.67
C MET A 138 3.16 -12.69 -13.59
N VAL A 139 1.98 -12.56 -13.02
CA VAL A 139 0.74 -12.48 -13.77
C VAL A 139 0.14 -11.07 -13.62
N PRO A 140 -0.22 -10.40 -14.71
CA PRO A 140 0.12 -10.76 -16.08
C PRO A 140 1.62 -10.66 -16.36
N ALA A 141 2.13 -11.56 -17.17
CA ALA A 141 3.51 -11.45 -17.65
C ALA A 141 3.66 -10.14 -18.45
N ALA A 142 4.73 -9.40 -18.17
CA ALA A 142 5.09 -8.30 -19.06
C ALA A 142 5.34 -8.84 -20.48
N PRO A 143 5.08 -8.05 -21.53
CA PRO A 143 5.45 -8.43 -22.88
C PRO A 143 6.91 -8.88 -22.96
N ASP A 144 7.22 -9.88 -23.77
CA ASP A 144 8.54 -10.52 -23.80
C ASP A 144 9.70 -9.54 -24.09
N ASN A 145 9.41 -8.45 -24.77
CA ASN A 145 10.37 -7.37 -25.04
C ASN A 145 10.74 -6.51 -23.82
N TRP A 146 10.18 -6.79 -22.64
CA TRP A 146 10.44 -6.06 -21.38
C TRP A 146 11.02 -6.94 -20.27
N ARG A 147 11.44 -8.15 -20.61
CA ARG A 147 12.04 -9.10 -19.67
C ARG A 147 13.57 -9.06 -19.72
#